data_661bb4e984ddbdb399a19823d096ade0
#
_entry.id   661bb4e984ddbdb399a19823d096ade0
#
_cell.length_a   1.000
_cell.length_b   1.000
_cell.length_c   1.000
_cell.angle_alpha   90.00
_cell.angle_beta   90.00
_cell.angle_gamma   90.00
#
_symmetry.space_group_name_H-M   'P 1'
#
loop_
_entity.id
_entity.type
_entity.pdbx_description
1 polymer ?
#
loop_
_entity_poly.entity_id
_entity_poly.type
_entity_poly.pdbx_seq_one_letter_code
_entity_poly.pdbx_strand_id
1 'polypeptide(L)'
;FLGKKPKGKTTDSGVDLGRIVRDIDELVVINDEAHHIHDSKLTWFKSIGDIHNKLKQKGSQLALQIDVTATPKHNNGAIFVQTIADYPLVEAITQNVVKHPVLPDSPSRSKLSEKQSSVYTEKYGDYINLGVTEWRKVYSEHEKLGKKAVLFVMTDDTKNCDAVAEYLENSFPEFK
;
A
#
# COMPACT_ATOMS: atom_id res chain seq x y z
N PHE A 1 7.48 -6.57 17.82
CA PHE A 1 6.69 -7.44 18.68
C PHE A 1 7.47 -8.11 19.83
N LEU A 2 8.57 -7.53 20.23
CA LEU A 2 9.32 -7.93 21.42
C LEU A 2 8.80 -7.24 22.70
N GLY A 3 7.67 -6.55 22.61
CA GLY A 3 7.03 -5.81 23.69
C GLY A 3 5.91 -6.60 24.40
N LYS A 4 5.40 -6.06 25.50
CA LYS A 4 4.28 -6.64 26.24
C LYS A 4 3.02 -6.66 25.36
N LYS A 5 2.30 -7.79 25.35
CA LYS A 5 1.02 -7.98 24.67
C LYS A 5 0.05 -6.86 25.02
N PRO A 6 -0.54 -6.15 24.04
CA PRO A 6 -1.56 -5.14 24.32
C PRO A 6 -2.75 -5.76 25.05
N LYS A 7 -3.21 -5.15 26.14
CA LYS A 7 -4.39 -5.61 26.87
C LYS A 7 -5.62 -5.56 25.94
N GLY A 8 -6.33 -6.69 25.81
CA GLY A 8 -7.63 -6.75 25.11
C GLY A 8 -7.59 -7.09 23.61
N LYS A 9 -6.43 -7.34 22.99
CA LYS A 9 -6.37 -7.86 21.62
C LYS A 9 -5.98 -9.33 21.60
N THR A 10 -6.78 -10.15 20.91
CA THR A 10 -6.40 -11.51 20.49
C THR A 10 -5.33 -11.37 19.41
N THR A 11 -4.07 -11.36 19.81
CA THR A 11 -2.98 -11.62 18.88
C THR A 11 -2.83 -13.13 18.77
N ASP A 12 -2.47 -13.63 17.58
CA ASP A 12 -2.06 -15.03 17.42
C ASP A 12 -1.12 -15.41 18.56
N SER A 13 -1.61 -16.27 19.43
CA SER A 13 -0.92 -16.64 20.67
C SER A 13 0.27 -17.57 20.43
N GLY A 14 0.64 -17.77 19.15
CA GLY A 14 1.59 -18.82 18.76
C GLY A 14 3.01 -18.37 18.44
N VAL A 15 3.25 -17.09 18.15
CA VAL A 15 4.58 -16.67 17.68
C VAL A 15 5.23 -15.70 18.66
N ASP A 16 6.05 -16.23 19.56
CA ASP A 16 6.98 -15.44 20.37
C ASP A 16 8.30 -15.29 19.59
N LEU A 17 8.49 -14.12 18.94
CA LEU A 17 9.73 -13.80 18.21
C LEU A 17 10.97 -13.93 19.11
N GLY A 18 10.86 -13.64 20.41
CA GLY A 18 11.92 -13.85 21.37
C GLY A 18 12.28 -15.34 21.51
N ARG A 19 11.34 -16.23 21.29
CA ARG A 19 11.54 -17.66 21.30
C ARG A 19 12.15 -18.17 20.00
N ILE A 20 11.70 -17.65 18.85
CA ILE A 20 12.27 -17.96 17.53
C ILE A 20 13.74 -17.55 17.49
N VAL A 21 14.05 -16.32 17.92
CA VAL A 21 15.44 -15.78 17.93
C VAL A 21 16.32 -16.46 18.97
N ARG A 22 15.75 -17.23 19.93
CA ARG A 22 16.51 -17.84 21.04
C ARG A 22 17.50 -18.90 20.57
N ASP A 23 17.13 -19.67 19.55
CA ASP A 23 17.86 -20.85 19.10
C ASP A 23 18.43 -20.67 17.66
N ILE A 24 18.54 -19.42 17.19
CA ILE A 24 19.07 -19.09 15.87
C ILE A 24 20.42 -18.41 16.01
N ASP A 25 21.45 -19.00 15.39
CA ASP A 25 22.81 -18.45 15.36
C ASP A 25 22.96 -17.39 14.25
N GLU A 26 22.28 -17.57 13.12
CA GLU A 26 22.28 -16.65 11.99
C GLU A 26 20.85 -16.34 11.55
N LEU A 27 20.50 -15.06 11.50
CA LEU A 27 19.18 -14.61 11.09
C LEU A 27 19.28 -13.79 9.79
N VAL A 28 18.46 -14.17 8.82
CA VAL A 28 18.18 -13.36 7.64
C VAL A 28 16.80 -12.73 7.81
N VAL A 29 16.71 -11.43 7.61
CA VAL A 29 15.43 -10.69 7.59
C VAL A 29 15.13 -10.26 6.16
N ILE A 30 13.94 -10.62 5.68
CA ILE A 30 13.41 -10.18 4.40
C ILE A 30 12.24 -9.26 4.70
N ASN A 31 12.32 -8.02 4.24
CA ASN A 31 11.29 -7.01 4.42
C ASN A 31 10.58 -6.75 3.10
N ASP A 32 9.28 -6.98 3.07
CA ASP A 32 8.43 -6.48 2.00
C ASP A 32 7.97 -5.05 2.32
N GLU A 33 7.66 -4.26 1.30
CA GLU A 33 7.32 -2.83 1.42
C GLU A 33 8.38 -2.04 2.21
N ALA A 34 9.64 -2.33 1.93
CA ALA A 34 10.79 -1.87 2.72
C ALA A 34 10.99 -0.34 2.75
N HIS A 35 10.28 0.42 1.90
CA HIS A 35 10.29 1.87 1.98
C HIS A 35 9.79 2.40 3.33
N HIS A 36 9.01 1.60 4.07
CA HIS A 36 8.56 1.94 5.42
C HIS A 36 9.62 1.72 6.51
N ILE A 37 10.63 0.86 6.29
CA ILE A 37 11.63 0.58 7.32
C ILE A 37 12.73 1.64 7.43
N HIS A 38 12.87 2.49 6.46
CA HIS A 38 13.90 3.53 6.45
C HIS A 38 13.50 4.81 7.21
N ASP A 39 12.31 4.86 7.80
CA ASP A 39 11.91 5.91 8.72
C ASP A 39 12.19 5.47 10.17
N SER A 40 13.19 6.12 10.81
CA SER A 40 13.62 5.83 12.19
C SER A 40 12.52 6.06 13.24
N LYS A 41 11.44 6.76 12.89
CA LYS A 41 10.29 7.01 13.78
C LYS A 41 9.35 5.81 13.82
N LEU A 42 9.34 4.98 12.77
CA LEU A 42 8.42 3.86 12.67
C LEU A 42 8.85 2.69 13.58
N THR A 43 7.84 2.01 14.11
CA THR A 43 8.03 0.83 14.96
C THR A 43 8.78 -0.28 14.22
N TRP A 44 8.60 -0.40 12.92
CA TRP A 44 9.27 -1.40 12.10
C TRP A 44 10.78 -1.25 12.11
N PHE A 45 11.30 -0.04 11.84
CA PHE A 45 12.74 0.26 11.94
C PHE A 45 13.29 -0.12 13.32
N LYS A 46 12.60 0.28 14.39
CA LYS A 46 12.99 -0.02 15.77
C LYS A 46 13.01 -1.52 16.05
N SER A 47 12.01 -2.26 15.55
CA SER A 47 11.93 -3.71 15.76
C SER A 47 13.11 -4.47 15.16
N ILE A 48 13.60 -4.06 13.98
CA ILE A 48 14.79 -4.68 13.37
C ILE A 48 16.04 -4.38 14.21
N GLY A 49 16.18 -3.15 14.69
CA GLY A 49 17.24 -2.77 15.61
C GLY A 49 17.20 -3.57 16.92
N ASP A 50 16.02 -3.79 17.49
CA ASP A 50 15.84 -4.58 18.70
C ASP A 50 16.19 -6.06 18.49
N ILE A 51 15.84 -6.63 17.34
CA ILE A 51 16.23 -7.99 16.94
C ILE A 51 17.75 -8.07 16.85
N HIS A 52 18.39 -7.16 16.15
CA HIS A 52 19.85 -7.11 16.04
C HIS A 52 20.54 -7.02 17.41
N ASN A 53 20.07 -6.11 18.26
CA ASN A 53 20.63 -5.92 19.60
C ASN A 53 20.47 -7.18 20.49
N LYS A 54 19.34 -7.88 20.40
CA LYS A 54 19.13 -9.13 21.14
C LYS A 54 20.03 -10.26 20.65
N LEU A 55 20.23 -10.39 19.35
CA LEU A 55 21.17 -11.35 18.77
C LEU A 55 22.60 -11.07 19.26
N LYS A 56 23.00 -9.80 19.22
CA LYS A 56 24.32 -9.37 19.68
C LYS A 56 24.58 -9.68 21.17
N GLN A 57 23.57 -9.52 22.04
CA GLN A 57 23.65 -9.91 23.46
C GLN A 57 23.92 -11.40 23.66
N LYS A 58 23.61 -12.23 22.67
CA LYS A 58 23.84 -13.68 22.69
C LYS A 58 25.11 -14.11 21.97
N GLY A 59 25.91 -13.15 21.49
CA GLY A 59 27.10 -13.46 20.71
C GLY A 59 26.81 -13.80 19.23
N SER A 60 25.58 -13.58 18.77
CA SER A 60 25.17 -13.74 17.39
C SER A 60 24.93 -12.39 16.71
N GLN A 61 24.51 -12.39 15.44
CA GLN A 61 24.24 -11.17 14.71
C GLN A 61 23.16 -11.39 13.64
N LEU A 62 22.60 -10.28 13.13
CA LEU A 62 21.84 -10.29 11.90
C LEU A 62 22.78 -10.57 10.73
N ALA A 63 22.64 -11.72 10.09
CA ALA A 63 23.53 -12.15 9.02
C ALA A 63 23.30 -11.36 7.72
N LEU A 64 22.03 -11.10 7.39
CA LEU A 64 21.63 -10.39 6.18
C LEU A 64 20.25 -9.73 6.37
N GLN A 65 20.11 -8.55 5.80
CA GLN A 65 18.81 -7.90 5.59
C GLN A 65 18.59 -7.73 4.09
N ILE A 66 17.45 -8.20 3.59
CA ILE A 66 17.02 -8.04 2.21
C ILE A 66 15.75 -7.19 2.22
N ASP A 67 15.79 -6.08 1.52
CA ASP A 67 14.69 -5.13 1.42
C ASP A 67 14.08 -5.21 0.02
N VAL A 68 12.79 -5.52 -0.06
CA VAL A 68 12.01 -5.59 -1.29
C VAL A 68 11.00 -4.46 -1.28
N THR A 69 10.94 -3.66 -2.34
CA THR A 69 9.99 -2.55 -2.45
C THR A 69 9.78 -2.13 -3.89
N ALA A 70 8.57 -1.68 -4.21
CA ALA A 70 8.27 -1.05 -5.49
C ALA A 70 8.82 0.41 -5.59
N THR A 71 9.19 1.01 -4.46
CA THR A 71 9.66 2.40 -4.38
C THR A 71 10.95 2.51 -3.57
N PRO A 72 12.12 2.17 -4.17
CA PRO A 72 13.41 2.13 -3.46
C PRO A 72 13.97 3.53 -3.18
N LYS A 73 13.19 4.35 -2.48
CA LYS A 73 13.52 5.73 -2.15
C LYS A 73 13.21 6.04 -0.70
N HIS A 74 14.09 6.82 -0.09
CA HIS A 74 13.84 7.44 1.21
C HIS A 74 12.81 8.59 1.08
N ASN A 75 12.22 9.00 2.19
CA ASN A 75 11.26 10.12 2.24
C ASN A 75 11.83 11.45 1.70
N ASN A 76 13.16 11.61 1.72
CA ASN A 76 13.86 12.77 1.13
C ASN A 76 14.17 12.62 -0.37
N GLY A 77 13.70 11.54 -1.01
CA GLY A 77 13.89 11.26 -2.43
C GLY A 77 15.21 10.56 -2.78
N ALA A 78 16.13 10.37 -1.83
CA ALA A 78 17.37 9.63 -2.08
C ALA A 78 17.08 8.14 -2.35
N ILE A 79 17.73 7.59 -3.36
CA ILE A 79 17.60 6.16 -3.71
C ILE A 79 18.35 5.32 -2.65
N PHE A 80 17.85 4.12 -2.38
CA PHE A 80 18.52 3.17 -1.48
C PHE A 80 19.91 2.83 -1.98
N VAL A 81 20.86 2.84 -1.06
CA VAL A 81 22.23 2.39 -1.33
C VAL A 81 22.21 0.86 -1.49
N GLN A 82 23.07 0.30 -2.32
CA GLN A 82 23.21 -1.15 -2.52
C GLN A 82 21.97 -1.84 -3.13
N THR A 83 21.32 -1.20 -4.11
CA THR A 83 20.31 -1.87 -4.93
C THR A 83 20.97 -2.96 -5.76
N ILE A 84 20.61 -4.23 -5.51
CA ILE A 84 21.18 -5.40 -6.19
C ILE A 84 20.37 -5.82 -7.41
N ALA A 85 19.09 -5.48 -7.45
CA ALA A 85 18.22 -5.71 -8.59
C ALA A 85 17.17 -4.59 -8.65
N ASP A 86 16.93 -4.08 -9.85
CA ASP A 86 15.91 -3.09 -10.13
C ASP A 86 15.12 -3.53 -11.36
N TYR A 87 13.78 -3.45 -11.26
CA TYR A 87 12.87 -3.72 -12.36
C TYR A 87 11.92 -2.53 -12.51
N PRO A 88 12.29 -1.54 -13.32
CA PRO A 88 11.55 -0.29 -13.45
C PRO A 88 10.13 -0.50 -13.97
N LEU A 89 9.19 0.32 -13.46
CA LEU A 89 7.79 0.28 -13.88
C LEU A 89 7.62 0.42 -15.42
N VAL A 90 8.46 1.25 -16.04
CA VAL A 90 8.45 1.43 -17.50
C VAL A 90 8.74 0.13 -18.23
N GLU A 91 9.70 -0.64 -17.75
CA GLU A 91 10.05 -1.94 -18.30
C GLU A 91 8.90 -2.95 -18.09
N ALA A 92 8.35 -3.00 -16.89
CA ALA A 92 7.20 -3.85 -16.57
C ALA A 92 5.97 -3.57 -17.44
N ILE A 93 5.71 -2.29 -17.75
CA ILE A 93 4.65 -1.88 -18.67
C ILE A 93 4.97 -2.32 -20.10
N THR A 94 6.20 -2.09 -20.57
CA THR A 94 6.64 -2.45 -21.92
C THR A 94 6.56 -3.96 -22.16
N GLN A 95 6.87 -4.76 -21.13
CA GLN A 95 6.80 -6.22 -21.17
C GLN A 95 5.38 -6.76 -20.91
N ASN A 96 4.37 -5.90 -20.74
CA ASN A 96 2.99 -6.26 -20.40
C ASN A 96 2.83 -7.07 -19.09
N VAL A 97 3.77 -6.94 -18.16
CA VAL A 97 3.68 -7.52 -16.81
C VAL A 97 2.72 -6.70 -15.94
N VAL A 98 2.75 -5.39 -16.12
CA VAL A 98 1.85 -4.43 -15.46
C VAL A 98 1.00 -3.73 -16.49
N LYS A 99 -0.28 -3.49 -16.17
CA LYS A 99 -1.19 -2.73 -17.03
C LYS A 99 -0.68 -1.32 -17.27
N HIS A 100 -0.80 -0.84 -18.49
CA HIS A 100 -0.54 0.55 -18.80
C HIS A 100 -1.51 1.45 -18.01
N PRO A 101 -1.03 2.44 -17.23
CA PRO A 101 -1.92 3.38 -16.55
C PRO A 101 -2.64 4.23 -17.58
N VAL A 102 -3.97 4.32 -17.46
CA VAL A 102 -4.81 5.17 -18.30
C VAL A 102 -5.08 6.47 -17.56
N LEU A 103 -4.67 7.57 -18.16
CA LEU A 103 -4.97 8.91 -17.63
C LEU A 103 -6.15 9.50 -18.40
N PRO A 104 -6.97 10.34 -17.74
CA PRO A 104 -8.01 11.07 -18.44
C PRO A 104 -7.43 11.89 -19.58
N ASP A 105 -8.14 11.95 -20.70
CA ASP A 105 -7.77 12.81 -21.84
C ASP A 105 -7.82 14.31 -21.48
N SER A 106 -7.26 15.16 -22.32
CA SER A 106 -7.19 16.60 -22.04
C SER A 106 -8.58 17.25 -21.84
N PRO A 107 -9.62 16.93 -22.63
CA PRO A 107 -10.98 17.43 -22.39
C PRO A 107 -11.58 16.98 -21.06
N SER A 108 -11.34 15.74 -20.65
CA SER A 108 -11.80 15.23 -19.36
C SER A 108 -11.05 15.87 -18.20
N ARG A 109 -9.72 16.02 -18.31
CA ARG A 109 -8.91 16.70 -17.30
C ARG A 109 -9.31 18.15 -17.08
N SER A 110 -9.68 18.88 -18.13
CA SER A 110 -10.10 20.28 -17.99
C SER A 110 -11.40 20.47 -17.21
N LYS A 111 -12.20 19.41 -17.05
CA LYS A 111 -13.44 19.40 -16.27
C LYS A 111 -13.22 18.98 -14.80
N LEU A 112 -12.05 18.44 -14.48
CA LEU A 112 -11.74 18.00 -13.13
C LEU A 112 -11.28 19.20 -12.30
N SER A 113 -11.96 19.45 -11.20
CA SER A 113 -11.58 20.48 -10.24
C SER A 113 -11.79 20.01 -8.81
N GLU A 114 -10.90 20.41 -7.93
CA GLU A 114 -11.14 20.30 -6.50
C GLU A 114 -11.97 21.50 -6.07
N LYS A 115 -13.21 21.24 -5.63
CA LYS A 115 -14.06 22.30 -5.12
C LYS A 115 -13.64 22.71 -3.72
N GLN A 116 -13.86 23.96 -3.38
CA GLN A 116 -13.64 24.46 -2.03
C GLN A 116 -14.78 24.00 -1.11
N SER A 117 -14.64 22.80 -0.55
CA SER A 117 -15.58 22.22 0.40
C SER A 117 -14.83 21.42 1.47
N SER A 118 -15.36 21.42 2.70
CA SER A 118 -14.93 20.53 3.78
C SER A 118 -15.52 19.13 3.65
N VAL A 119 -16.53 18.94 2.78
CA VAL A 119 -17.15 17.66 2.52
C VAL A 119 -16.35 16.97 1.40
N TYR A 120 -15.79 15.79 1.69
CA TYR A 120 -14.89 15.06 0.80
C TYR A 120 -15.53 14.75 -0.56
N THR A 121 -16.77 14.27 -0.56
CA THR A 121 -17.52 13.91 -1.77
C THR A 121 -17.90 15.12 -2.63
N GLU A 122 -18.05 16.31 -2.03
CA GLU A 122 -18.22 17.54 -2.78
C GLU A 122 -16.89 18.01 -3.38
N LYS A 123 -15.83 17.98 -2.56
CA LYS A 123 -14.49 18.41 -2.97
C LYS A 123 -14.00 17.61 -4.19
N TYR A 124 -14.16 16.29 -4.16
CA TYR A 124 -13.68 15.36 -5.18
C TYR A 124 -14.79 14.79 -6.09
N GLY A 125 -15.98 15.39 -6.07
CA GLY A 125 -17.14 14.89 -6.82
C GLY A 125 -16.89 14.71 -8.31
N ASP A 126 -16.16 15.62 -8.94
CA ASP A 126 -15.85 15.54 -10.37
C ASP A 126 -14.96 14.31 -10.68
N TYR A 127 -14.02 13.99 -9.80
CA TYR A 127 -13.15 12.81 -9.93
C TYR A 127 -13.94 11.50 -9.73
N ILE A 128 -14.81 11.46 -8.71
CA ILE A 128 -15.66 10.30 -8.41
C ILE A 128 -16.60 10.03 -9.59
N ASN A 129 -17.27 11.07 -10.11
CA ASN A 129 -18.19 10.96 -11.23
C ASN A 129 -17.49 10.53 -12.53
N LEU A 130 -16.27 11.01 -12.79
CA LEU A 130 -15.48 10.53 -13.91
C LEU A 130 -15.14 9.05 -13.74
N GLY A 131 -14.70 8.65 -12.54
CA GLY A 131 -14.39 7.24 -12.24
C GLY A 131 -15.59 6.31 -12.50
N VAL A 132 -16.79 6.71 -12.06
CA VAL A 132 -18.02 5.96 -12.34
C VAL A 132 -18.33 5.90 -13.84
N THR A 133 -18.13 7.01 -14.55
CA THR A 133 -18.36 7.08 -16.00
C THR A 133 -17.44 6.14 -16.76
N GLU A 134 -16.18 6.11 -16.43
CA GLU A 134 -15.20 5.21 -17.05
C GLU A 134 -15.45 3.75 -16.66
N TRP A 135 -15.80 3.50 -15.39
CA TRP A 135 -16.17 2.16 -14.95
C TRP A 135 -17.38 1.60 -15.72
N ARG A 136 -18.41 2.41 -15.98
CA ARG A 136 -19.59 1.98 -16.77
C ARG A 136 -19.20 1.51 -18.17
N LYS A 137 -18.25 2.17 -18.82
CA LYS A 137 -17.76 1.74 -20.14
C LYS A 137 -17.13 0.35 -20.05
N VAL A 138 -16.19 0.21 -19.11
CA VAL A 138 -15.49 -1.07 -18.88
C VAL A 138 -16.47 -2.16 -18.44
N TYR A 139 -17.43 -1.84 -17.57
CA TYR A 139 -18.46 -2.78 -17.12
C TYR A 139 -19.28 -3.32 -18.30
N SER A 140 -19.76 -2.44 -19.17
CA SER A 140 -20.58 -2.84 -20.33
C SER A 140 -19.82 -3.73 -21.33
N GLU A 141 -18.52 -3.54 -21.47
CA GLU A 141 -17.67 -4.39 -22.30
C GLU A 141 -17.44 -5.75 -21.67
N HIS A 142 -17.17 -5.79 -20.37
CA HIS A 142 -16.90 -7.03 -19.65
C HIS A 142 -18.15 -7.90 -19.45
N GLU A 143 -19.30 -7.28 -19.27
CA GLU A 143 -20.59 -7.97 -19.15
C GLU A 143 -20.89 -8.82 -20.39
N LYS A 144 -20.59 -8.33 -21.59
CA LYS A 144 -20.69 -9.09 -22.86
C LYS A 144 -19.82 -10.35 -22.87
N LEU A 145 -18.79 -10.38 -22.04
CA LEU A 145 -17.88 -11.52 -21.88
C LEU A 145 -18.20 -12.37 -20.65
N GLY A 146 -19.36 -12.13 -20.00
CA GLY A 146 -19.75 -12.82 -18.78
C GLY A 146 -18.85 -12.48 -17.56
N LYS A 147 -18.15 -11.34 -17.59
CA LYS A 147 -17.25 -10.89 -16.53
C LYS A 147 -17.81 -9.65 -15.84
N LYS A 148 -17.51 -9.48 -14.56
CA LYS A 148 -17.85 -8.27 -13.81
C LYS A 148 -16.62 -7.37 -13.67
N ALA A 149 -16.77 -6.10 -14.02
CA ALA A 149 -15.79 -5.08 -13.69
C ALA A 149 -16.07 -4.54 -12.28
N VAL A 150 -15.03 -4.38 -11.47
CA VAL A 150 -15.11 -3.82 -10.13
C VAL A 150 -14.60 -2.38 -10.15
N LEU A 151 -15.35 -1.47 -9.57
CA LEU A 151 -14.88 -0.11 -9.28
C LEU A 151 -14.15 -0.13 -7.94
N PHE A 152 -12.87 0.21 -7.97
CA PHE A 152 -12.05 0.37 -6.76
C PHE A 152 -11.76 1.86 -6.55
N VAL A 153 -12.17 2.39 -5.41
CA VAL A 153 -11.95 3.79 -5.02
C VAL A 153 -11.06 3.83 -3.79
N MET A 154 -9.95 4.56 -3.89
CA MET A 154 -9.03 4.75 -2.78
C MET A 154 -9.16 6.18 -2.24
N THR A 155 -9.26 6.32 -0.93
CA THR A 155 -9.34 7.58 -0.22
C THR A 155 -8.16 7.72 0.76
N ASP A 156 -7.98 8.90 1.32
CA ASP A 156 -6.91 9.20 2.26
C ASP A 156 -7.13 8.65 3.68
N ASP A 157 -8.41 8.41 4.06
CA ASP A 157 -8.75 7.78 5.33
C ASP A 157 -10.04 6.94 5.27
N THR A 158 -10.31 6.16 6.33
CA THR A 158 -11.48 5.27 6.43
C THR A 158 -12.80 6.03 6.50
N LYS A 159 -12.83 7.20 7.15
CA LYS A 159 -14.04 8.03 7.25
C LYS A 159 -14.45 8.55 5.87
N ASN A 160 -13.49 8.99 5.07
CA ASN A 160 -13.74 9.44 3.72
C ASN A 160 -14.11 8.27 2.79
N CYS A 161 -13.61 7.06 3.07
CA CYS A 161 -14.03 5.85 2.37
C CYS A 161 -15.52 5.57 2.59
N ASP A 162 -15.99 5.62 3.84
CA ASP A 162 -17.40 5.42 4.18
C ASP A 162 -18.29 6.48 3.52
N ALA A 163 -17.87 7.75 3.56
CA ALA A 163 -18.60 8.85 2.92
C ALA A 163 -18.71 8.69 1.39
N VAL A 164 -17.66 8.19 0.74
CA VAL A 164 -17.68 7.90 -0.71
C VAL A 164 -18.58 6.71 -1.01
N ALA A 165 -18.56 5.65 -0.20
CA ALA A 165 -19.44 4.50 -0.36
C ALA A 165 -20.92 4.92 -0.27
N GLU A 166 -21.28 5.68 0.77
CA GLU A 166 -22.64 6.22 0.93
C GLU A 166 -23.04 7.14 -0.24
N TYR A 167 -22.15 7.99 -0.70
CA TYR A 167 -22.39 8.84 -1.86
C TYR A 167 -22.66 8.02 -3.13
N LEU A 168 -21.88 6.98 -3.38
CA LEU A 168 -22.04 6.10 -4.53
C LEU A 168 -23.38 5.36 -4.48
N GLU A 169 -23.74 4.77 -3.34
CA GLU A 169 -25.01 4.08 -3.15
C GLU A 169 -26.24 5.00 -3.33
N ASN A 170 -26.16 6.25 -2.85
CA ASN A 170 -27.24 7.22 -2.95
C ASN A 170 -27.37 7.84 -4.35
N SER A 171 -26.25 8.03 -5.04
CA SER A 171 -26.21 8.75 -6.32
C SER A 171 -26.34 7.84 -7.55
N PHE A 172 -25.96 6.57 -7.42
CA PHE A 172 -25.89 5.64 -8.55
C PHE A 172 -26.58 4.31 -8.20
N PRO A 173 -27.72 4.00 -8.88
CA PRO A 173 -28.54 2.81 -8.56
C PRO A 173 -27.78 1.48 -8.68
N GLU A 174 -26.76 1.40 -9.52
CA GLU A 174 -25.96 0.22 -9.76
C GLU A 174 -25.04 -0.19 -8.61
N PHE A 175 -24.89 0.65 -7.60
CA PHE A 175 -24.09 0.35 -6.39
C PHE A 175 -24.94 0.02 -5.15
N LYS A 176 -26.26 -0.13 -5.33
CA LYS A 176 -27.22 -0.52 -4.27
C LYS A 176 -27.23 -2.00 -4.00
#